data_e68dd9820b254777e575be399b4ad6c8
#
_entry.id   e68dd9820b254777e575be399b4ad6c8
#
_cell.length_a   1.000
_cell.length_b   1.000
_cell.length_c   1.000
_cell.angle_alpha   90.00
_cell.angle_beta   90.00
_cell.angle_gamma   90.00
#
_symmetry.space_group_name_H-M   'P 1'
#
loop_
_entity.id
_entity.type
_entity.pdbx_description
1 polymer ?
#
loop_
_entity_poly.entity_id
_entity_poly.type
_entity_poly.pdbx_seq_one_letter_code
_entity_poly.pdbx_strand_id
1 'polypeptide(L)'
;MLASLTMHVFPVEDAILPPTMGHYVYAAFLDILRQVDAEVAKQLHLDHPNKPFTVSPLQGKFNKRGKGKLFVRAGTECWARFTILDDNLLSTAAKFFLEGKSSLVRLGNNVFQITRVSTNGNGANGNWSACTTFEEILDCASLFDKLSLRFYSPTAFKVRDRTTGDTQNYVFPDPLYCFQSWSRKWNALSPIPIDEDALLDFVQRHIRFSKYAIKTRIMNFGGYKQLGFVGDCDYQFVDSISAGGQDRINKRAQEHLKQANALANFAFYCGTGYKTTMGMGQTRRQKLIGTGEI
;
A
#
# COMPACT_ATOMS: atom_id res chain seq x y z
N MET A 1 2.02 6.53 15.15
CA MET A 1 2.16 7.38 13.93
C MET A 1 2.23 6.48 12.70
N LEU A 2 1.71 6.95 11.57
CA LEU A 2 1.79 6.29 10.27
C LEU A 2 2.66 7.15 9.36
N ALA A 3 3.72 6.58 8.80
CA ALA A 3 4.62 7.32 7.92
C ALA A 3 4.73 6.65 6.56
N SER A 4 4.77 7.46 5.52
CA SER A 4 5.12 7.07 4.16
C SER A 4 6.34 7.86 3.73
N LEU A 5 7.44 7.17 3.53
CA LEU A 5 8.75 7.73 3.21
C LEU A 5 9.10 7.39 1.77
N THR A 6 9.64 8.35 1.04
CA THR A 6 10.18 8.11 -0.31
C THR A 6 11.69 8.28 -0.28
N MET A 7 12.41 7.20 -0.51
CA MET A 7 13.86 7.18 -0.62
C MET A 7 14.27 7.34 -2.08
N HIS A 8 14.97 8.40 -2.40
CA HIS A 8 15.54 8.68 -3.72
C HIS A 8 16.95 8.13 -3.79
N VAL A 9 17.25 7.43 -4.88
CA VAL A 9 18.51 6.74 -5.08
C VAL A 9 18.93 6.82 -6.54
N PHE A 10 20.24 6.68 -6.82
CA PHE A 10 20.71 6.38 -8.17
C PHE A 10 21.73 5.22 -8.13
N PRO A 11 21.82 4.39 -9.17
CA PRO A 11 22.84 3.37 -9.25
C PRO A 11 24.21 4.01 -9.44
N VAL A 12 25.20 3.54 -8.68
CA VAL A 12 26.59 4.03 -8.74
C VAL A 12 27.24 3.69 -10.09
N GLU A 13 26.90 2.53 -10.63
CA GLU A 13 27.34 2.04 -11.93
C GLU A 13 26.11 1.65 -12.77
N ASP A 14 26.30 1.49 -14.08
CA ASP A 14 25.27 0.95 -14.97
C ASP A 14 24.74 -0.38 -14.45
N ALA A 15 23.43 -0.50 -14.29
CA ALA A 15 22.83 -1.66 -13.66
C ALA A 15 21.83 -2.38 -14.56
N ILE A 16 21.89 -3.71 -14.50
CA ILE A 16 20.89 -4.59 -15.09
C ILE A 16 20.02 -5.15 -13.96
N LEU A 17 18.74 -4.79 -13.98
CA LEU A 17 17.78 -5.10 -12.94
C LEU A 17 16.77 -6.15 -13.44
N PRO A 18 16.22 -6.99 -12.56
CA PRO A 18 15.07 -7.82 -12.89
C PRO A 18 13.82 -6.97 -13.11
N PRO A 19 12.77 -7.50 -13.75
CA PRO A 19 11.57 -6.74 -14.12
C PRO A 19 10.76 -6.26 -12.91
N THR A 20 10.99 -6.83 -11.74
CA THR A 20 10.34 -6.43 -10.49
C THR A 20 11.36 -6.43 -9.36
N MET A 21 11.37 -5.33 -8.60
CA MET A 21 12.39 -5.06 -7.58
C MET A 21 11.85 -5.06 -6.14
N GLY A 22 10.56 -5.37 -5.94
CA GLY A 22 9.94 -5.24 -4.62
C GLY A 22 10.62 -6.07 -3.52
N HIS A 23 11.03 -7.30 -3.80
CA HIS A 23 11.74 -8.14 -2.84
C HIS A 23 13.16 -7.65 -2.53
N TYR A 24 13.85 -6.99 -3.48
CA TYR A 24 15.15 -6.36 -3.21
C TYR A 24 14.99 -5.09 -2.39
N VAL A 25 13.93 -4.31 -2.63
CA VAL A 25 13.59 -3.15 -1.80
C VAL A 25 13.23 -3.59 -0.38
N TYR A 26 12.50 -4.71 -0.22
CA TYR A 26 12.26 -5.33 1.07
C TYR A 26 13.58 -5.72 1.79
N ALA A 27 14.48 -6.40 1.09
CA ALA A 27 15.76 -6.80 1.65
C ALA A 27 16.61 -5.58 2.05
N ALA A 28 16.62 -4.53 1.22
CA ALA A 28 17.31 -3.28 1.52
C ALA A 28 16.72 -2.57 2.74
N PHE A 29 15.40 -2.58 2.91
CA PHE A 29 14.75 -2.02 4.09
C PHE A 29 15.15 -2.76 5.36
N LEU A 30 15.15 -4.09 5.35
CA LEU A 30 15.62 -4.89 6.49
C LEU A 30 17.11 -4.67 6.78
N ASP A 31 17.93 -4.46 5.74
CA ASP A 31 19.36 -4.15 5.93
C ASP A 31 19.58 -2.78 6.57
N ILE A 32 18.81 -1.77 6.18
CA ILE A 32 18.76 -0.45 6.83
C ILE A 32 18.45 -0.59 8.32
N LEU A 33 17.40 -1.33 8.65
CA LEU A 33 17.02 -1.56 10.05
C LEU A 33 18.08 -2.34 10.82
N ARG A 34 18.67 -3.37 10.21
CA ARG A 34 19.71 -4.21 10.83
C ARG A 34 20.95 -3.42 11.22
N GLN A 35 21.31 -2.38 10.47
CA GLN A 35 22.44 -1.51 10.79
C GLN A 35 22.21 -0.65 12.03
N VAL A 36 20.95 -0.49 12.46
CA VAL A 36 20.57 0.23 13.69
C VAL A 36 20.26 -0.76 14.82
N ASP A 37 19.43 -1.75 14.52
CA ASP A 37 18.94 -2.75 15.47
C ASP A 37 18.73 -4.11 14.77
N ALA A 38 19.62 -5.05 15.05
CA ALA A 38 19.59 -6.37 14.43
C ALA A 38 18.39 -7.23 14.89
N GLU A 39 17.92 -7.05 16.13
CA GLU A 39 16.80 -7.82 16.66
C GLU A 39 15.47 -7.36 16.04
N VAL A 40 15.27 -6.06 15.86
CA VAL A 40 14.11 -5.52 15.11
C VAL A 40 14.07 -6.09 13.70
N ALA A 41 15.20 -6.06 12.98
CA ALA A 41 15.26 -6.61 11.63
C ALA A 41 14.96 -8.11 11.59
N LYS A 42 15.45 -8.88 12.56
CA LYS A 42 15.22 -10.33 12.70
C LYS A 42 13.74 -10.63 12.95
N GLN A 43 13.11 -9.92 13.89
CA GLN A 43 11.68 -10.09 14.18
C GLN A 43 10.80 -9.79 12.97
N LEU A 44 11.12 -8.73 12.22
CA LEU A 44 10.39 -8.40 10.99
C LEU A 44 10.59 -9.40 9.85
N HIS A 45 11.71 -10.16 9.88
CA HIS A 45 11.96 -11.23 8.90
C HIS A 45 11.09 -12.46 9.16
N LEU A 46 10.72 -12.73 10.42
CA LEU A 46 9.84 -13.85 10.76
C LEU A 46 8.51 -13.75 10.02
N ASP A 47 7.91 -14.90 9.74
CA ASP A 47 6.62 -14.96 9.02
C ASP A 47 5.50 -14.53 9.96
N HIS A 48 5.09 -13.28 9.83
CA HIS A 48 3.99 -12.68 10.54
C HIS A 48 2.99 -12.09 9.56
N PRO A 49 1.69 -12.38 9.68
CA PRO A 49 0.68 -11.96 8.69
C PRO A 49 0.52 -10.43 8.58
N ASN A 50 0.70 -9.72 9.69
CA ASN A 50 0.47 -8.28 9.76
C ASN A 50 1.78 -7.53 10.08
N LYS A 51 2.72 -7.53 9.13
CA LYS A 51 3.94 -6.74 9.27
C LYS A 51 3.62 -5.24 9.28
N PRO A 52 4.20 -4.46 10.22
CA PRO A 52 3.89 -3.04 10.39
C PRO A 52 4.58 -2.14 9.36
N PHE A 53 4.77 -2.62 8.13
CA PHE A 53 5.35 -1.83 7.04
C PHE A 53 4.95 -2.38 5.67
N THR A 54 5.09 -1.53 4.65
CA THR A 54 5.03 -1.95 3.24
C THR A 54 6.20 -1.36 2.46
N VAL A 55 6.49 -1.92 1.29
CA VAL A 55 7.45 -1.32 0.35
C VAL A 55 6.84 -1.23 -1.04
N SER A 56 7.30 -0.27 -1.86
CA SER A 56 7.01 -0.26 -3.29
C SER A 56 8.06 -1.05 -4.07
N PRO A 57 7.78 -1.45 -5.31
CA PRO A 57 8.86 -1.73 -6.26
C PRO A 57 9.73 -0.49 -6.47
N LEU A 58 10.99 -0.67 -6.88
CA LEU A 58 11.82 0.43 -7.34
C LEU A 58 11.17 1.10 -8.56
N GLN A 59 11.07 2.41 -8.53
CA GLN A 59 10.51 3.26 -9.57
C GLN A 59 11.60 4.07 -10.24
N GLY A 60 11.45 4.36 -11.53
CA GLY A 60 12.43 5.14 -12.28
C GLY A 60 12.22 5.01 -13.79
N LYS A 61 13.09 5.65 -14.55
CA LYS A 61 13.12 5.48 -16.02
C LYS A 61 14.05 4.33 -16.37
N PHE A 62 13.46 3.19 -16.71
CA PHE A 62 14.19 1.98 -17.06
C PHE A 62 14.04 1.67 -18.55
N ASN A 63 15.12 1.34 -19.20
CA ASN A 63 15.11 0.83 -20.57
C ASN A 63 14.93 -0.69 -20.56
N LYS A 64 14.04 -1.20 -21.39
CA LYS A 64 13.88 -2.65 -21.56
C LYS A 64 15.10 -3.25 -22.26
N ARG A 65 15.67 -4.27 -21.68
CA ARG A 65 16.78 -5.03 -22.28
C ARG A 65 16.36 -6.50 -22.30
N GLY A 66 16.53 -7.19 -23.41
CA GLY A 66 16.02 -8.52 -23.71
C GLY A 66 15.72 -9.45 -22.53
N LYS A 67 14.86 -10.44 -22.71
CA LYS A 67 14.41 -11.40 -21.69
C LYS A 67 13.78 -10.77 -20.42
N GLY A 68 13.12 -9.60 -20.57
CA GLY A 68 12.42 -8.94 -19.47
C GLY A 68 13.32 -8.24 -18.43
N LYS A 69 14.60 -8.07 -18.70
CA LYS A 69 15.50 -7.29 -17.86
C LYS A 69 15.30 -5.79 -18.09
N LEU A 70 15.61 -5.01 -17.08
CA LEU A 70 15.60 -3.55 -17.10
C LEU A 70 17.04 -3.05 -17.03
N PHE A 71 17.35 -2.03 -17.79
CA PHE A 71 18.64 -1.35 -17.76
C PHE A 71 18.45 0.06 -17.22
N VAL A 72 19.33 0.48 -16.33
CA VAL A 72 19.40 1.84 -15.78
C VAL A 72 20.85 2.29 -15.80
N ARG A 73 21.09 3.51 -16.33
CA ARG A 73 22.42 4.11 -16.34
C ARG A 73 22.83 4.60 -14.96
N ALA A 74 24.13 4.62 -14.70
CA ALA A 74 24.70 5.29 -13.54
C ALA A 74 24.17 6.72 -13.40
N GLY A 75 23.91 7.17 -12.18
CA GLY A 75 23.38 8.50 -11.90
C GLY A 75 21.92 8.74 -12.27
N THR A 76 21.20 7.77 -12.88
CA THR A 76 19.76 7.92 -13.17
C THR A 76 18.95 7.88 -11.89
N GLU A 77 18.17 8.92 -11.63
CA GLU A 77 17.32 8.98 -10.44
C GLU A 77 16.24 7.88 -10.46
N CYS A 78 16.19 7.13 -9.37
CA CYS A 78 15.19 6.16 -9.03
C CYS A 78 14.64 6.44 -7.62
N TRP A 79 13.54 5.82 -7.26
CA TRP A 79 13.01 5.94 -5.90
C TRP A 79 12.27 4.68 -5.47
N ALA A 80 12.23 4.45 -4.17
CA ALA A 80 11.42 3.43 -3.55
C ALA A 80 10.66 4.05 -2.37
N ARG A 81 9.47 3.50 -2.11
CA ARG A 81 8.63 3.93 -1.00
C ARG A 81 8.64 2.89 0.09
N PHE A 82 8.73 3.37 1.32
CA PHE A 82 8.49 2.59 2.54
C PHE A 82 7.33 3.21 3.29
N THR A 83 6.40 2.39 3.76
CA THR A 83 5.43 2.84 4.75
C THR A 83 5.71 2.15 6.07
N ILE A 84 5.60 2.85 7.16
CA ILE A 84 5.86 2.37 8.51
C ILE A 84 4.61 2.68 9.33
N LEU A 85 4.09 1.66 10.00
CA LEU A 85 2.81 1.67 10.70
C LEU A 85 2.98 1.46 12.22
N ASP A 86 4.21 1.59 12.70
CA ASP A 86 4.61 1.39 14.09
C ASP A 86 5.65 2.43 14.50
N ASP A 87 5.50 3.02 15.70
CA ASP A 87 6.35 4.12 16.17
C ASP A 87 7.78 3.69 16.47
N ASN A 88 7.97 2.49 17.03
CA ASN A 88 9.31 1.97 17.33
C ASN A 88 10.07 1.70 16.04
N LEU A 89 9.38 1.12 15.06
CA LEU A 89 9.96 0.87 13.75
C LEU A 89 10.31 2.17 13.03
N LEU A 90 9.45 3.20 13.13
CA LEU A 90 9.71 4.52 12.59
C LEU A 90 10.95 5.16 13.22
N SER A 91 11.06 5.09 14.55
CA SER A 91 12.20 5.60 15.29
C SER A 91 13.51 4.90 14.90
N THR A 92 13.47 3.58 14.73
CA THR A 92 14.63 2.79 14.26
C THR A 92 15.04 3.19 12.83
N ALA A 93 14.09 3.30 11.92
CA ALA A 93 14.37 3.74 10.55
C ALA A 93 14.92 5.17 10.49
N ALA A 94 14.36 6.09 11.29
CA ALA A 94 14.80 7.48 11.37
C ALA A 94 16.25 7.60 11.86
N LYS A 95 16.67 6.81 12.86
CA LYS A 95 18.06 6.78 13.37
C LYS A 95 19.07 6.49 12.25
N PHE A 96 18.78 5.54 11.36
CA PHE A 96 19.67 5.24 10.24
C PHE A 96 19.96 6.47 9.38
N PHE A 97 18.93 7.23 9.02
CA PHE A 97 19.08 8.39 8.16
C PHE A 97 19.67 9.61 8.88
N LEU A 98 19.34 9.80 10.15
CA LEU A 98 19.82 10.94 10.96
C LEU A 98 21.27 10.77 11.40
N GLU A 99 21.67 9.54 11.75
CA GLU A 99 23.05 9.24 12.17
C GLU A 99 24.01 9.11 10.99
N GLY A 100 23.52 9.16 9.76
CA GLY A 100 24.35 9.11 8.56
C GLY A 100 25.15 7.82 8.40
N LYS A 101 24.65 6.69 8.94
CA LYS A 101 25.37 5.41 8.99
C LYS A 101 25.85 4.91 7.64
N SER A 102 25.07 5.14 6.59
CA SER A 102 25.44 4.82 5.22
C SER A 102 24.62 5.63 4.24
N SER A 103 25.28 6.16 3.22
CA SER A 103 24.62 6.75 2.06
C SER A 103 24.42 5.74 0.91
N LEU A 104 24.86 4.49 1.10
CA LEU A 104 24.75 3.43 0.11
C LEU A 104 23.73 2.37 0.53
N VAL A 105 22.97 1.90 -0.44
CA VAL A 105 22.03 0.80 -0.28
C VAL A 105 22.22 -0.24 -1.38
N ARG A 106 22.13 -1.51 -1.04
CA ARG A 106 22.25 -2.60 -2.01
C ARG A 106 20.88 -3.08 -2.46
N LEU A 107 20.63 -3.10 -3.76
CA LEU A 107 19.43 -3.68 -4.37
C LEU A 107 19.85 -4.88 -5.25
N GLY A 108 19.78 -6.06 -4.69
CA GLY A 108 20.37 -7.27 -5.30
C GLY A 108 21.88 -7.14 -5.37
N ASN A 109 22.46 -7.32 -6.56
CA ASN A 109 23.91 -7.19 -6.77
C ASN A 109 24.37 -5.77 -7.08
N ASN A 110 23.44 -4.80 -7.15
CA ASN A 110 23.76 -3.44 -7.56
C ASN A 110 23.79 -2.50 -6.36
N VAL A 111 24.75 -1.58 -6.33
CA VAL A 111 24.90 -0.56 -5.30
C VAL A 111 24.25 0.74 -5.77
N PHE A 112 23.44 1.33 -4.90
CA PHE A 112 22.74 2.59 -5.12
C PHE A 112 23.17 3.60 -4.06
N GLN A 113 23.37 4.84 -4.50
CA GLN A 113 23.59 5.98 -3.62
C GLN A 113 22.26 6.58 -3.22
N ILE A 114 22.02 6.74 -1.92
CA ILE A 114 20.88 7.50 -1.39
C ILE A 114 21.17 8.99 -1.53
N THR A 115 20.25 9.73 -2.15
CA THR A 115 20.37 11.17 -2.31
C THR A 115 19.49 11.96 -1.37
N ARG A 116 18.29 11.42 -1.12
CA ARG A 116 17.29 12.11 -0.32
C ARG A 116 16.27 11.11 0.23
N VAL A 117 15.77 11.38 1.43
CA VAL A 117 14.57 10.76 1.97
C VAL A 117 13.53 11.83 2.22
N SER A 118 12.38 11.70 1.59
CA SER A 118 11.26 12.64 1.75
C SER A 118 10.24 12.07 2.71
N THR A 119 9.90 12.83 3.73
CA THR A 119 8.89 12.53 4.75
C THR A 119 7.67 13.44 4.60
N ASN A 120 7.88 14.64 4.08
CA ASN A 120 6.88 15.68 3.99
C ASN A 120 6.26 15.71 2.60
N GLY A 121 5.06 15.25 2.51
CA GLY A 121 4.16 15.35 1.38
C GLY A 121 2.75 15.15 1.92
N ASN A 122 1.79 15.80 1.31
CA ASN A 122 0.38 15.59 1.66
C ASN A 122 -0.24 14.44 0.85
N GLY A 123 0.61 13.57 0.29
CA GLY A 123 0.15 12.51 -0.61
C GLY A 123 -0.50 13.03 -1.91
N ALA A 124 -0.57 14.34 -2.15
CA ALA A 124 -1.16 14.94 -3.35
C ALA A 124 -0.16 14.98 -4.53
N ASN A 125 -0.67 15.19 -5.75
CA ASN A 125 0.11 15.46 -6.97
C ASN A 125 1.26 14.49 -7.25
N GLY A 126 1.01 13.18 -7.04
CA GLY A 126 2.03 12.16 -7.31
C GLY A 126 3.06 11.98 -6.20
N ASN A 127 3.06 12.81 -5.17
CA ASN A 127 3.92 12.64 -4.01
C ASN A 127 3.45 11.44 -3.16
N TRP A 128 4.37 10.55 -2.84
CA TRP A 128 4.12 9.35 -2.07
C TRP A 128 4.55 9.46 -0.61
N SER A 129 5.03 10.61 -0.18
CA SER A 129 5.42 10.86 1.21
C SER A 129 4.26 11.51 1.97
N ALA A 130 3.99 11.05 3.17
CA ALA A 130 2.99 11.63 4.07
C ALA A 130 3.17 11.05 5.48
N CYS A 131 2.77 11.80 6.50
CA CYS A 131 2.68 11.33 7.88
C CYS A 131 1.28 11.66 8.42
N THR A 132 0.76 10.79 9.28
CA THR A 132 -0.54 10.96 9.97
C THR A 132 -0.62 10.02 11.18
N THR A 133 -1.74 10.03 11.89
CA THR A 133 -2.06 9.04 12.93
C THR A 133 -3.33 8.26 12.58
N PHE A 134 -3.64 7.22 13.34
CA PHE A 134 -4.90 6.48 13.18
C PHE A 134 -6.09 7.36 13.52
N GLU A 135 -5.96 8.18 14.57
CA GLU A 135 -6.94 9.14 15.02
C GLU A 135 -7.25 10.15 13.91
N GLU A 136 -6.21 10.78 13.36
CA GLU A 136 -6.36 11.75 12.26
C GLU A 136 -7.03 11.14 11.02
N ILE A 137 -6.72 9.89 10.67
CA ILE A 137 -7.40 9.20 9.56
C ILE A 137 -8.89 9.05 9.82
N LEU A 138 -9.29 8.70 11.06
CA LEU A 138 -10.69 8.58 11.44
C LEU A 138 -11.39 9.95 11.52
N ASP A 139 -10.74 10.93 12.14
CA ASP A 139 -11.34 12.24 12.35
C ASP A 139 -11.53 13.01 11.04
N CYS A 140 -10.55 12.91 10.13
CA CYS A 140 -10.61 13.52 8.81
C CYS A 140 -11.38 12.70 7.78
N ALA A 141 -11.92 11.52 8.16
CA ALA A 141 -12.70 10.71 7.24
C ALA A 141 -14.02 11.38 6.90
N SER A 142 -14.24 11.57 5.60
CA SER A 142 -15.46 12.15 5.05
C SER A 142 -16.57 11.11 4.98
N LEU A 143 -17.81 11.58 4.80
CA LEU A 143 -18.99 10.74 4.55
C LEU A 143 -19.29 10.64 3.04
N PHE A 144 -18.25 10.58 2.19
CA PHE A 144 -18.47 10.44 0.76
C PHE A 144 -19.12 9.09 0.42
N ASP A 145 -20.10 9.14 -0.43
CA ASP A 145 -20.82 7.99 -0.97
C ASP A 145 -20.11 7.34 -2.16
N LYS A 146 -18.98 7.92 -2.60
CA LYS A 146 -18.14 7.40 -3.66
C LYS A 146 -16.67 7.32 -3.25
N LEU A 147 -16.03 6.20 -3.56
CA LEU A 147 -14.62 5.96 -3.37
C LEU A 147 -13.96 5.66 -4.72
N SER A 148 -13.00 6.49 -5.12
CA SER A 148 -12.17 6.25 -6.29
C SER A 148 -10.79 5.80 -5.83
N LEU A 149 -10.37 4.61 -6.25
CA LEU A 149 -9.10 3.99 -5.87
C LEU A 149 -8.26 3.68 -7.10
N ARG A 150 -6.95 3.86 -6.97
CA ARG A 150 -5.99 3.39 -7.95
C ARG A 150 -5.02 2.40 -7.33
N PHE A 151 -4.88 1.24 -7.98
CA PHE A 151 -3.94 0.19 -7.65
C PHE A 151 -2.72 0.31 -8.56
N TYR A 152 -1.62 0.80 -7.99
CA TYR A 152 -0.40 1.14 -8.75
C TYR A 152 0.54 -0.04 -8.96
N SER A 153 0.48 -1.04 -8.09
CA SER A 153 1.23 -2.28 -8.24
C SER A 153 0.30 -3.48 -8.21
N PRO A 154 0.74 -4.65 -8.74
CA PRO A 154 -0.08 -5.85 -8.76
C PRO A 154 -0.68 -6.15 -7.39
N THR A 155 -1.98 -6.32 -7.35
CA THR A 155 -2.78 -6.57 -6.14
C THR A 155 -3.50 -7.89 -6.28
N ALA A 156 -3.49 -8.72 -5.26
CA ALA A 156 -4.22 -9.97 -5.19
C ALA A 156 -4.55 -10.31 -3.73
N PHE A 157 -5.56 -11.15 -3.53
CA PHE A 157 -5.95 -11.63 -2.21
C PHE A 157 -5.69 -13.14 -2.13
N LYS A 158 -5.41 -13.63 -0.94
CA LYS A 158 -5.41 -15.05 -0.61
C LYS A 158 -6.77 -15.40 -0.04
N VAL A 159 -7.53 -16.17 -0.78
CA VAL A 159 -8.86 -16.62 -0.38
C VAL A 159 -8.83 -18.12 -0.16
N ARG A 160 -9.28 -18.55 1.01
CA ARG A 160 -9.40 -19.97 1.32
C ARG A 160 -10.75 -20.46 0.79
N ASP A 161 -10.71 -21.46 -0.07
CA ASP A 161 -11.89 -22.19 -0.49
C ASP A 161 -12.47 -22.94 0.72
N ARG A 162 -13.73 -22.71 1.02
CA ARG A 162 -14.40 -23.34 2.18
C ARG A 162 -14.67 -24.83 1.98
N THR A 163 -14.74 -25.27 0.73
CA THR A 163 -15.07 -26.66 0.38
C THR A 163 -13.81 -27.53 0.32
N THR A 164 -12.75 -27.05 -0.37
CA THR A 164 -11.50 -27.80 -0.53
C THR A 164 -10.48 -27.52 0.56
N GLY A 165 -10.61 -26.40 1.25
CA GLY A 165 -9.61 -25.90 2.20
C GLY A 165 -8.38 -25.27 1.53
N ASP A 166 -8.31 -25.30 0.20
CA ASP A 166 -7.19 -24.77 -0.58
C ASP A 166 -7.17 -23.24 -0.55
N THR A 167 -5.96 -22.70 -0.68
CA THR A 167 -5.80 -21.24 -0.78
C THR A 167 -5.58 -20.84 -2.23
N GLN A 168 -6.49 -20.04 -2.75
CA GLN A 168 -6.45 -19.53 -4.12
C GLN A 168 -6.07 -18.05 -4.17
N ASN A 169 -5.50 -17.64 -5.30
CA ASN A 169 -5.27 -16.22 -5.59
C ASN A 169 -6.52 -15.62 -6.22
N TYR A 170 -7.11 -14.64 -5.56
CA TYR A 170 -8.21 -13.86 -6.10
C TYR A 170 -7.68 -12.54 -6.66
N VAL A 171 -7.89 -12.32 -7.97
CA VAL A 171 -7.25 -11.24 -8.76
C VAL A 171 -8.32 -10.30 -9.29
N PHE A 172 -9.07 -9.71 -8.38
CA PHE A 172 -10.10 -8.72 -8.69
C PHE A 172 -10.30 -7.76 -7.48
N PRO A 173 -10.58 -6.46 -7.69
CA PRO A 173 -10.76 -5.50 -6.61
C PRO A 173 -12.13 -5.59 -5.94
N ASP A 174 -12.52 -6.77 -5.50
CA ASP A 174 -13.77 -6.97 -4.77
C ASP A 174 -13.80 -6.10 -3.51
N PRO A 175 -14.86 -5.29 -3.28
CA PRO A 175 -14.96 -4.46 -2.08
C PRO A 175 -14.77 -5.25 -0.80
N LEU A 176 -15.40 -6.43 -0.70
CA LEU A 176 -15.29 -7.27 0.49
C LEU A 176 -13.82 -7.57 0.83
N TYR A 177 -13.04 -8.05 -0.13
CA TYR A 177 -11.64 -8.40 0.11
C TYR A 177 -10.74 -7.18 0.30
N CYS A 178 -11.03 -6.06 -0.35
CA CYS A 178 -10.32 -4.81 -0.12
C CYS A 178 -10.50 -4.34 1.33
N PHE A 179 -11.74 -4.22 1.78
CA PHE A 179 -12.06 -3.75 3.13
C PHE A 179 -11.62 -4.76 4.20
N GLN A 180 -11.76 -6.05 3.97
CA GLN A 180 -11.22 -7.09 4.87
C GLN A 180 -9.70 -7.00 5.02
N SER A 181 -8.98 -6.74 3.92
CA SER A 181 -7.53 -6.56 3.97
C SER A 181 -7.12 -5.35 4.81
N TRP A 182 -7.88 -4.26 4.73
CA TRP A 182 -7.59 -3.03 5.46
C TRP A 182 -8.03 -3.11 6.92
N SER A 183 -9.24 -3.63 7.21
CA SER A 183 -9.75 -3.77 8.59
C SER A 183 -8.88 -4.70 9.43
N ARG A 184 -8.41 -5.81 8.88
CA ARG A 184 -7.49 -6.72 9.57
C ARG A 184 -6.17 -6.06 9.94
N LYS A 185 -5.58 -5.28 9.03
CA LYS A 185 -4.35 -4.53 9.32
C LYS A 185 -4.60 -3.39 10.30
N TRP A 186 -5.73 -2.71 10.15
CA TRP A 186 -6.15 -1.68 11.08
C TRP A 186 -6.25 -2.24 12.50
N ASN A 187 -7.03 -3.31 12.70
CA ASN A 187 -7.23 -3.92 14.01
C ASN A 187 -5.97 -4.56 14.62
N ALA A 188 -5.02 -4.96 13.78
CA ALA A 188 -3.75 -5.50 14.26
C ALA A 188 -2.76 -4.42 14.73
N LEU A 189 -2.91 -3.17 14.29
CA LEU A 189 -1.89 -2.12 14.46
C LEU A 189 -2.43 -0.84 15.12
N SER A 190 -3.73 -0.60 15.03
CA SER A 190 -4.37 0.60 15.61
C SER A 190 -4.78 0.36 17.06
N PRO A 191 -4.67 1.37 17.92
CA PRO A 191 -5.27 1.35 19.25
C PRO A 191 -6.80 1.51 19.23
N ILE A 192 -7.39 1.87 18.09
CA ILE A 192 -8.83 2.11 17.92
C ILE A 192 -9.42 0.96 17.07
N PRO A 193 -10.04 -0.06 17.68
CA PRO A 193 -10.57 -1.20 16.94
C PRO A 193 -11.82 -0.82 16.13
N ILE A 194 -12.00 -1.51 15.01
CA ILE A 194 -13.21 -1.48 14.19
C ILE A 194 -13.86 -2.87 14.27
N ASP A 195 -15.18 -2.92 14.46
CA ASP A 195 -15.95 -4.17 14.37
C ASP A 195 -15.90 -4.66 12.91
N GLU A 196 -14.97 -5.62 12.65
CA GLU A 196 -14.72 -6.13 11.29
C GLU A 196 -15.97 -6.79 10.71
N ASP A 197 -16.69 -7.61 11.50
CA ASP A 197 -17.83 -8.36 10.98
C ASP A 197 -18.99 -7.42 10.62
N ALA A 198 -19.31 -6.47 11.49
CA ALA A 198 -20.34 -5.47 11.22
C ALA A 198 -19.99 -4.57 10.02
N LEU A 199 -18.72 -4.17 9.89
CA LEU A 199 -18.24 -3.39 8.75
C LEU A 199 -18.32 -4.19 7.45
N LEU A 200 -17.90 -5.44 7.42
CA LEU A 200 -17.92 -6.28 6.22
C LEU A 200 -19.36 -6.63 5.78
N ASP A 201 -20.27 -6.82 6.73
CA ASP A 201 -21.70 -6.94 6.44
C ASP A 201 -22.26 -5.67 5.79
N PHE A 202 -21.88 -4.48 6.31
CA PHE A 202 -22.23 -3.19 5.71
C PHE A 202 -21.64 -3.06 4.30
N VAL A 203 -20.37 -3.42 4.10
CA VAL A 203 -19.70 -3.40 2.79
C VAL A 203 -20.44 -4.27 1.78
N GLN A 204 -20.79 -5.51 2.13
CA GLN A 204 -21.49 -6.43 1.25
C GLN A 204 -22.89 -5.93 0.86
N ARG A 205 -23.60 -5.29 1.77
CA ARG A 205 -24.95 -4.78 1.50
C ARG A 205 -24.96 -3.49 0.72
N HIS A 206 -24.02 -2.59 0.99
CA HIS A 206 -24.12 -1.19 0.55
C HIS A 206 -23.05 -0.72 -0.43
N ILE A 207 -21.96 -1.47 -0.66
CA ILE A 207 -20.94 -1.07 -1.62
C ILE A 207 -21.04 -1.84 -2.92
N ARG A 208 -21.06 -1.13 -4.04
CA ARG A 208 -21.11 -1.68 -5.40
C ARG A 208 -20.02 -1.06 -6.28
N PHE A 209 -19.62 -1.78 -7.31
CA PHE A 209 -18.82 -1.21 -8.37
C PHE A 209 -19.63 -0.19 -9.16
N SER A 210 -19.08 1.00 -9.37
CA SER A 210 -19.64 1.98 -10.26
C SER A 210 -18.85 2.12 -11.57
N LYS A 211 -17.52 1.96 -11.49
CA LYS A 211 -16.62 2.01 -12.65
C LYS A 211 -15.33 1.26 -12.35
N TYR A 212 -14.75 0.63 -13.36
CA TYR A 212 -13.38 0.11 -13.26
C TYR A 212 -12.66 0.12 -14.60
N ALA A 213 -11.35 0.29 -14.55
CA ALA A 213 -10.43 0.16 -15.67
C ALA A 213 -9.18 -0.57 -15.15
N ILE A 214 -9.24 -1.90 -15.16
CA ILE A 214 -8.21 -2.75 -14.58
C ILE A 214 -7.61 -3.69 -15.62
N LYS A 215 -6.37 -4.11 -15.37
CA LYS A 215 -5.69 -5.16 -16.13
C LYS A 215 -4.84 -6.00 -15.21
N THR A 216 -4.55 -7.22 -15.63
CA THR A 216 -3.64 -8.09 -14.88
C THR A 216 -2.19 -7.79 -15.19
N ARG A 217 -1.34 -7.91 -14.18
CA ARG A 217 0.12 -7.86 -14.30
C ARG A 217 0.76 -8.94 -13.45
N ILE A 218 1.89 -9.45 -13.93
CA ILE A 218 2.68 -10.44 -13.21
C ILE A 218 3.82 -9.73 -12.48
N MET A 219 3.98 -10.07 -11.20
CA MET A 219 5.17 -9.75 -10.42
C MET A 219 6.05 -10.99 -10.31
N ASN A 220 7.33 -10.85 -10.64
CA ASN A 220 8.30 -11.95 -10.61
C ASN A 220 9.17 -11.79 -9.35
N PHE A 221 9.21 -12.82 -8.51
CA PHE A 221 9.98 -12.86 -7.27
C PHE A 221 11.27 -13.70 -7.38
N GLY A 222 11.74 -13.95 -8.61
CA GLY A 222 12.93 -14.79 -8.87
C GLY A 222 12.60 -16.26 -9.01
N GLY A 223 12.10 -16.91 -7.98
CA GLY A 223 11.74 -18.33 -7.98
C GLY A 223 10.28 -18.63 -8.35
N TYR A 224 9.40 -17.63 -8.27
CA TYR A 224 7.97 -17.79 -8.58
C TYR A 224 7.35 -16.48 -9.07
N LYS A 225 6.19 -16.61 -9.70
CA LYS A 225 5.44 -15.49 -10.26
C LYS A 225 4.11 -15.33 -9.52
N GLN A 226 3.69 -14.08 -9.32
CA GLN A 226 2.41 -13.74 -8.74
C GLN A 226 1.62 -12.87 -9.70
N LEU A 227 0.42 -13.31 -10.07
CA LEU A 227 -0.54 -12.51 -10.83
C LEU A 227 -1.26 -11.55 -9.86
N GLY A 228 -1.53 -10.33 -10.32
CA GLY A 228 -2.33 -9.33 -9.62
C GLY A 228 -3.00 -8.40 -10.61
N PHE A 229 -4.02 -7.66 -10.16
CA PHE A 229 -4.63 -6.59 -10.93
C PHE A 229 -3.96 -5.24 -10.62
N VAL A 230 -4.02 -4.32 -11.57
CA VAL A 230 -3.64 -2.91 -11.45
C VAL A 230 -4.66 -2.06 -12.19
N GLY A 231 -4.81 -0.79 -11.83
CA GLY A 231 -5.71 0.14 -12.51
C GLY A 231 -6.62 0.88 -11.56
N ASP A 232 -7.69 1.45 -12.10
CA ASP A 232 -8.63 2.29 -11.39
C ASP A 232 -9.93 1.53 -11.09
N CYS A 233 -10.50 1.81 -9.92
CA CYS A 233 -11.77 1.23 -9.48
C CYS A 233 -12.54 2.26 -8.65
N ASP A 234 -13.79 2.49 -9.02
CA ASP A 234 -14.73 3.32 -8.29
C ASP A 234 -15.78 2.44 -7.62
N TYR A 235 -15.98 2.66 -6.34
CA TYR A 235 -17.06 2.10 -5.54
C TYR A 235 -18.10 3.17 -5.24
N GLN A 236 -19.36 2.78 -5.28
CA GLN A 236 -20.50 3.60 -4.89
C GLN A 236 -21.21 2.95 -3.71
N PHE A 237 -21.50 3.74 -2.69
CA PHE A 237 -22.41 3.34 -1.63
C PHE A 237 -23.84 3.47 -2.15
N VAL A 238 -24.57 2.35 -2.23
CA VAL A 238 -25.95 2.29 -2.66
C VAL A 238 -26.85 2.05 -1.46
N ASP A 239 -28.04 2.55 -1.55
CA ASP A 239 -29.17 2.50 -0.62
C ASP A 239 -29.30 3.57 0.45
N SER A 240 -30.55 3.99 0.58
CA SER A 240 -31.21 4.78 1.64
C SER A 240 -30.54 6.08 2.09
N ILE A 241 -29.29 6.31 1.72
CA ILE A 241 -28.61 7.57 1.99
C ILE A 241 -29.02 8.63 0.97
N SER A 242 -29.33 8.21 -0.26
CA SER A 242 -29.64 9.10 -1.39
C SER A 242 -31.11 9.12 -1.83
N ALA A 243 -31.91 8.16 -1.44
CA ALA A 243 -33.33 8.15 -1.75
C ALA A 243 -34.03 9.16 -0.83
N GLY A 244 -34.33 10.35 -1.38
CA GLY A 244 -34.94 11.52 -0.71
C GLY A 244 -36.21 11.30 0.10
N GLY A 245 -36.18 10.35 1.00
CA GLY A 245 -37.10 10.11 2.07
C GLY A 245 -36.51 10.61 3.37
N GLN A 246 -37.29 11.31 4.15
CA GLN A 246 -36.99 11.90 5.46
C GLN A 246 -36.53 10.92 6.53
N ASP A 247 -36.11 9.71 6.21
CA ASP A 247 -35.60 8.72 7.15
C ASP A 247 -34.13 9.00 7.45
N ARG A 248 -33.96 9.45 8.69
CA ARG A 248 -32.66 9.64 9.36
C ARG A 248 -31.79 8.43 9.07
N ILE A 249 -30.72 8.63 8.28
CA ILE A 249 -29.64 7.66 8.16
C ILE A 249 -29.32 7.19 9.57
N ASN A 250 -29.49 5.90 9.82
CA ASN A 250 -29.19 5.31 11.11
C ASN A 250 -27.74 5.71 11.47
N LYS A 251 -27.51 6.29 12.65
CA LYS A 251 -26.18 6.73 13.11
C LYS A 251 -25.12 5.65 12.89
N ARG A 252 -25.50 4.39 13.02
CA ARG A 252 -24.63 3.23 12.76
C ARG A 252 -24.20 3.12 11.30
N ALA A 253 -25.08 3.41 10.34
CA ALA A 253 -24.72 3.41 8.92
C ALA A 253 -23.78 4.55 8.58
N GLN A 254 -23.94 5.72 9.19
CA GLN A 254 -22.99 6.84 9.06
C GLN A 254 -21.63 6.50 9.64
N GLU A 255 -21.59 5.82 10.78
CA GLU A 255 -20.35 5.35 11.40
C GLU A 255 -19.61 4.38 10.48
N HIS A 256 -20.28 3.36 9.93
CA HIS A 256 -19.67 2.43 8.99
C HIS A 256 -19.23 3.12 7.69
N LEU A 257 -19.98 4.10 7.20
CA LEU A 257 -19.57 4.90 6.05
C LEU A 257 -18.28 5.69 6.36
N LYS A 258 -18.19 6.31 7.54
CA LYS A 258 -17.00 7.00 8.02
C LYS A 258 -15.82 6.04 8.13
N GLN A 259 -16.01 4.89 8.76
CA GLN A 259 -15.00 3.83 8.89
C GLN A 259 -14.52 3.32 7.52
N ALA A 260 -15.43 3.10 6.56
CA ALA A 260 -15.07 2.69 5.22
C ALA A 260 -14.21 3.76 4.50
N ASN A 261 -14.58 5.04 4.62
CA ASN A 261 -13.78 6.13 4.09
C ASN A 261 -12.40 6.24 4.76
N ALA A 262 -12.33 6.04 6.08
CA ALA A 262 -11.08 6.00 6.83
C ALA A 262 -10.17 4.86 6.34
N LEU A 263 -10.70 3.65 6.18
CA LEU A 263 -9.95 2.49 5.69
C LEU A 263 -9.46 2.68 4.25
N ALA A 264 -10.25 3.32 3.39
CA ALA A 264 -9.82 3.67 2.04
C ALA A 264 -8.64 4.68 2.04
N ASN A 265 -8.59 5.60 3.00
CA ASN A 265 -7.46 6.49 3.23
C ASN A 265 -6.26 5.73 3.83
N PHE A 266 -6.51 4.82 4.77
CA PHE A 266 -5.49 3.95 5.37
C PHE A 266 -4.82 3.02 4.37
N ALA A 267 -5.52 2.62 3.29
CA ALA A 267 -4.96 1.81 2.20
C ALA A 267 -3.70 2.43 1.58
N PHE A 268 -3.54 3.75 1.63
CA PHE A 268 -2.33 4.43 1.22
C PHE A 268 -1.11 3.96 2.04
N TYR A 269 -1.26 3.75 3.33
CA TYR A 269 -0.18 3.34 4.22
C TYR A 269 -0.03 1.81 4.27
N CYS A 270 -1.10 1.08 4.47
CA CYS A 270 -1.04 -0.37 4.68
C CYS A 270 -0.98 -1.19 3.39
N GLY A 271 -1.27 -0.57 2.23
CA GLY A 271 -1.46 -1.26 0.96
C GLY A 271 -2.70 -2.18 0.97
N THR A 272 -2.94 -2.88 -0.13
CA THR A 272 -4.11 -3.74 -0.32
C THR A 272 -3.69 -5.18 -0.62
N GLY A 273 -4.26 -6.14 0.10
CA GLY A 273 -4.13 -7.56 -0.15
C GLY A 273 -2.78 -8.14 0.27
N TYR A 274 -2.28 -9.06 -0.54
CA TYR A 274 -1.18 -9.95 -0.23
C TYR A 274 0.18 -9.37 -0.66
N LYS A 275 1.27 -9.71 0.07
CA LYS A 275 2.67 -9.31 -0.23
C LYS A 275 2.92 -7.80 -0.37
N THR A 276 2.24 -7.01 0.42
CA THR A 276 2.46 -5.56 0.46
C THR A 276 3.86 -5.18 0.95
N THR A 277 4.53 -6.04 1.73
CA THR A 277 5.94 -5.90 2.11
C THR A 277 6.93 -6.25 1.00
N MET A 278 6.46 -6.77 -0.13
CA MET A 278 7.29 -7.15 -1.28
C MET A 278 6.93 -6.37 -2.55
N GLY A 279 6.26 -5.23 -2.40
CA GLY A 279 5.96 -4.32 -3.49
C GLY A 279 4.60 -4.51 -4.18
N MET A 280 3.78 -5.48 -3.75
CA MET A 280 2.40 -5.61 -4.21
C MET A 280 1.48 -4.65 -3.45
N GLY A 281 0.28 -4.43 -3.99
CA GLY A 281 -0.82 -3.76 -3.29
C GLY A 281 -0.65 -2.27 -3.05
N GLN A 282 0.24 -1.56 -3.75
CA GLN A 282 0.35 -0.12 -3.61
C GLN A 282 -0.94 0.54 -4.09
N THR A 283 -1.72 1.06 -3.15
CA THR A 283 -3.06 1.59 -3.39
C THR A 283 -3.13 3.04 -2.95
N ARG A 284 -3.92 3.83 -3.65
CA ARG A 284 -4.16 5.22 -3.30
C ARG A 284 -5.57 5.62 -3.67
N ARG A 285 -6.21 6.34 -2.77
CA ARG A 285 -7.45 7.03 -3.06
C ARG A 285 -7.19 8.17 -4.03
N GLN A 286 -7.97 8.27 -5.08
CA GLN A 286 -7.97 9.40 -6.00
C GLN A 286 -8.87 10.50 -5.43
N LYS A 287 -8.48 11.75 -5.62
CA LYS A 287 -9.42 12.85 -5.38
C LYS A 287 -10.59 12.67 -6.37
N LEU A 288 -11.80 12.76 -5.88
CA LEU A 288 -12.94 12.93 -6.75
C LEU A 288 -12.67 14.24 -7.53
N ILE A 289 -12.41 14.13 -8.82
CA ILE A 289 -12.43 15.29 -9.70
C ILE A 289 -13.89 15.76 -9.61
N GLY A 290 -14.11 16.95 -9.03
CA GLY A 290 -15.43 17.50 -8.92
C GLY A 290 -16.11 17.36 -10.27
N THR A 291 -17.34 16.92 -10.28
CA THR A 291 -18.26 17.08 -11.39
C THR A 291 -18.46 18.59 -11.57
N GLY A 292 -17.44 19.23 -12.14
CA GLY A 292 -17.60 20.53 -12.76
C GLY A 292 -18.49 20.30 -13.96
N GLU A 293 -19.64 20.91 -13.90
CA GLU A 293 -20.65 21.17 -14.89
C GLU A 293 -20.28 20.79 -16.34
N ILE A 294 -21.14 19.93 -16.90
CA ILE A 294 -21.39 19.95 -18.35
C ILE A 294 -22.39 21.05 -18.62
#